data_6793504df12d4395f7afed183cf2a76b
#
_entry.id   6793504df12d4395f7afed183cf2a76b
#
_cell.length_a   1.000
_cell.length_b   1.000
_cell.length_c   1.000
_cell.angle_alpha   90.00
_cell.angle_beta   90.00
_cell.angle_gamma   90.00
#
_symmetry.space_group_name_H-M   'P 1'
#
loop_
_entity.id
_entity.type
_entity.pdbx_description
1 polymer ?
#
loop_
_entity_poly.entity_id
_entity_poly.type
_entity_poly.pdbx_seq_one_letter_code
_entity_poly.pdbx_strand_id
1 'polypeptide(L)'
;MDKIRILWADDEIDLLKPQLFFLEKKGYHLTTTTNGHDVLDILDKDPKSVDLIFLDESMPGITGLETLNRLRQRGIQQPVVMVTKNEAENIMEEAIGSEIADYLIKPVNPNQLVMTIKKLMDNKRLVSEKNTMDYQVAFRNLFMEINSNPDYKSWVDIYRKLIQWELKFDQNASTEMHEILINQKAEANTEFSKYIINNYQKWFENPGKDQPVWSHQLMLKKVFPYLKEDRPSVFVLLDNLRYDQWKIIEPVIAELFSIEEEDFSFSILPTTTQYSRNALFAGLMPADIEKHYPDWWLNDNEEGGKNLKEPDLFANLVKRSLQKDLKFEYFKVTNASHGKNLVDSAHNLLQNNLSLIVYNFIDMLSHARTEMEVLKELASDEKAYRSLTKSWFMHSPLWATLQKISQQKVQLFIATDHGTIRVKDPSKVIADRETTSNLRYKVGKNLNYEKKDILEIKDPNKVGLPRPNLSSTFIFAKENYYFLYPNNYNYFQNYYKNTFQHGGISMEEMICPVIRLESKG
;
A
#
# COMPACT_ATOMS: atom_id res chain seq x y z
N MET A 1 -18.17 -20.40 24.03
CA MET A 1 -17.96 -20.52 22.56
C MET A 1 -19.25 -20.11 21.91
N ASP A 2 -19.22 -19.09 21.07
CA ASP A 2 -20.39 -18.68 20.33
C ASP A 2 -20.76 -19.80 19.32
N LYS A 3 -22.05 -20.08 19.25
CA LYS A 3 -22.56 -21.13 18.35
C LYS A 3 -22.41 -20.63 16.90
N ILE A 4 -21.89 -21.47 16.00
CA ILE A 4 -21.84 -21.17 14.56
C ILE A 4 -23.28 -20.99 14.04
N ARG A 5 -23.55 -19.86 13.38
CA ARG A 5 -24.86 -19.47 12.86
C ARG A 5 -24.91 -19.76 11.36
N ILE A 6 -25.85 -20.59 10.98
CA ILE A 6 -26.00 -21.10 9.61
C ILE A 6 -27.34 -20.64 9.06
N LEU A 7 -27.31 -20.00 7.90
CA LEU A 7 -28.50 -19.71 7.11
C LEU A 7 -28.65 -20.77 6.03
N TRP A 8 -29.80 -21.44 5.99
CA TRP A 8 -30.09 -22.46 4.98
C TRP A 8 -31.34 -22.09 4.17
N ALA A 9 -31.15 -21.83 2.88
CA ALA A 9 -32.22 -21.56 1.93
C ALA A 9 -32.47 -22.77 1.02
N ASP A 10 -33.69 -23.27 1.03
CA ASP A 10 -34.12 -24.46 0.27
C ASP A 10 -35.64 -24.44 0.17
N ASP A 11 -36.21 -24.54 -1.02
CA ASP A 11 -37.67 -24.53 -1.20
C ASP A 11 -38.36 -25.76 -0.61
N GLU A 12 -37.63 -26.86 -0.48
CA GLU A 12 -38.07 -28.10 0.17
C GLU A 12 -37.52 -28.23 1.62
N ILE A 13 -37.21 -27.12 2.32
CA ILE A 13 -36.58 -27.13 3.64
C ILE A 13 -37.33 -27.99 4.68
N ASP A 14 -38.64 -28.12 4.56
CA ASP A 14 -39.44 -28.97 5.42
C ASP A 14 -39.12 -30.48 5.30
N LEU A 15 -38.59 -30.90 4.15
CA LEU A 15 -38.14 -32.28 3.95
C LEU A 15 -36.79 -32.55 4.58
N LEU A 16 -36.06 -31.50 4.92
CA LEU A 16 -34.72 -31.55 5.53
C LEU A 16 -34.75 -31.49 7.07
N LYS A 17 -35.92 -31.59 7.71
CA LYS A 17 -36.05 -31.59 9.19
C LYS A 17 -35.12 -32.54 9.91
N PRO A 18 -34.84 -33.78 9.45
CA PRO A 18 -33.86 -34.66 10.11
C PRO A 18 -32.43 -34.07 10.12
N GLN A 19 -32.02 -33.43 9.01
CA GLN A 19 -30.71 -32.78 8.88
C GLN A 19 -30.63 -31.56 9.78
N LEU A 20 -31.65 -30.70 9.81
CA LEU A 20 -31.73 -29.53 10.67
C LEU A 20 -31.64 -29.94 12.14
N PHE A 21 -32.46 -30.89 12.59
CA PHE A 21 -32.42 -31.38 13.95
C PHE A 21 -31.08 -32.00 14.34
N PHE A 22 -30.43 -32.71 13.41
CA PHE A 22 -29.10 -33.26 13.64
C PHE A 22 -28.06 -32.17 13.85
N LEU A 23 -28.07 -31.09 13.05
CA LEU A 23 -27.16 -29.96 13.17
C LEU A 23 -27.41 -29.17 14.47
N GLU A 24 -28.67 -28.94 14.84
CA GLU A 24 -29.03 -28.28 16.12
C GLU A 24 -28.52 -29.08 17.33
N LYS A 25 -28.66 -30.41 17.33
CA LYS A 25 -28.08 -31.30 18.35
C LYS A 25 -26.54 -31.21 18.43
N LYS A 26 -25.88 -30.92 17.31
CA LYS A 26 -24.43 -30.69 17.26
C LYS A 26 -24.02 -29.29 17.75
N GLY A 27 -24.99 -28.43 18.10
CA GLY A 27 -24.76 -27.13 18.70
C GLY A 27 -24.70 -25.97 17.70
N TYR A 28 -25.08 -26.20 16.43
CA TYR A 28 -25.22 -25.14 15.45
C TYR A 28 -26.53 -24.37 15.64
N HIS A 29 -26.52 -23.09 15.29
CA HIS A 29 -27.75 -22.26 15.27
C HIS A 29 -28.22 -22.12 13.83
N LEU A 30 -29.43 -22.54 13.53
CA LEU A 30 -29.97 -22.58 12.19
C LEU A 30 -31.07 -21.51 11.99
N THR A 31 -30.96 -20.79 10.90
CA THR A 31 -32.00 -19.93 10.34
C THR A 31 -32.36 -20.50 8.98
N THR A 32 -33.65 -20.74 8.71
CA THR A 32 -34.10 -21.36 7.45
C THR A 32 -34.97 -20.40 6.66
N THR A 33 -34.86 -20.46 5.33
CA THR A 33 -35.70 -19.73 4.37
C THR A 33 -36.05 -20.64 3.20
N THR A 34 -37.06 -20.26 2.41
CA THR A 34 -37.51 -21.03 1.26
C THR A 34 -37.15 -20.42 -0.09
N ASN A 35 -36.49 -19.27 -0.10
CA ASN A 35 -36.16 -18.56 -1.34
C ASN A 35 -34.94 -17.65 -1.18
N GLY A 36 -34.33 -17.24 -2.29
CA GLY A 36 -33.11 -16.42 -2.30
C GLY A 36 -33.34 -14.94 -1.92
N HIS A 37 -34.54 -14.40 -2.07
CA HIS A 37 -34.86 -13.04 -1.68
C HIS A 37 -34.75 -12.86 -0.16
N ASP A 38 -35.30 -13.80 0.61
CA ASP A 38 -35.23 -13.77 2.07
C ASP A 38 -33.79 -13.87 2.56
N VAL A 39 -32.90 -14.59 1.87
CA VAL A 39 -31.45 -14.63 2.17
C VAL A 39 -30.86 -13.23 2.06
N LEU A 40 -31.16 -12.52 0.96
CA LEU A 40 -30.67 -11.16 0.73
C LEU A 40 -31.20 -10.20 1.81
N ASP A 41 -32.48 -10.29 2.14
CA ASP A 41 -33.13 -9.42 3.14
C ASP A 41 -32.57 -9.62 4.56
N ILE A 42 -32.25 -10.87 4.93
CA ILE A 42 -31.63 -11.18 6.24
C ILE A 42 -30.23 -10.57 6.31
N LEU A 43 -29.43 -10.75 5.27
CA LEU A 43 -28.03 -10.30 5.25
C LEU A 43 -27.89 -8.80 5.00
N ASP A 44 -28.85 -8.15 4.37
CA ASP A 44 -28.91 -6.69 4.24
C ASP A 44 -29.19 -6.02 5.59
N LYS A 45 -29.97 -6.66 6.47
CA LYS A 45 -30.26 -6.14 7.82
C LYS A 45 -29.04 -6.26 8.75
N ASP A 46 -28.37 -7.40 8.72
CA ASP A 46 -27.16 -7.63 9.52
C ASP A 46 -26.24 -8.65 8.80
N PRO A 47 -25.24 -8.18 8.04
CA PRO A 47 -24.29 -9.06 7.37
C PRO A 47 -23.51 -9.97 8.31
N LYS A 48 -23.41 -9.62 9.61
CA LYS A 48 -22.69 -10.42 10.60
C LYS A 48 -23.59 -11.41 11.36
N SER A 49 -24.87 -11.48 11.07
CA SER A 49 -25.82 -12.42 11.72
C SER A 49 -25.57 -13.87 11.37
N VAL A 50 -24.81 -14.16 10.30
CA VAL A 50 -24.61 -15.50 9.73
C VAL A 50 -23.12 -15.75 9.51
N ASP A 51 -22.65 -16.96 9.82
CA ASP A 51 -21.27 -17.40 9.65
C ASP A 51 -21.08 -18.29 8.40
N LEU A 52 -22.13 -19.01 7.98
CA LEU A 52 -22.13 -19.92 6.84
C LEU A 52 -23.51 -19.95 6.18
N ILE A 53 -23.55 -20.06 4.85
CA ILE A 53 -24.79 -20.11 4.07
C ILE A 53 -24.85 -21.42 3.30
N PHE A 54 -25.97 -22.18 3.41
CA PHE A 54 -26.35 -23.25 2.50
C PHE A 54 -27.40 -22.72 1.54
N LEU A 55 -27.19 -22.88 0.22
CA LEU A 55 -28.11 -22.45 -0.82
C LEU A 55 -28.50 -23.61 -1.72
N ASP A 56 -29.77 -23.86 -1.84
CA ASP A 56 -30.28 -24.69 -2.95
C ASP A 56 -30.22 -23.91 -4.27
N GLU A 57 -29.87 -24.61 -5.36
CA GLU A 57 -29.88 -24.00 -6.68
C GLU A 57 -31.30 -23.76 -7.20
N SER A 58 -32.22 -24.69 -6.96
CA SER A 58 -33.55 -24.65 -7.51
C SER A 58 -34.56 -24.04 -6.54
N MET A 59 -34.55 -22.71 -6.42
CA MET A 59 -35.50 -21.99 -5.56
C MET A 59 -36.46 -21.11 -6.37
N PRO A 60 -37.68 -20.85 -5.86
CA PRO A 60 -38.61 -19.93 -6.51
C PRO A 60 -38.10 -18.47 -6.46
N GLY A 61 -38.27 -17.75 -7.57
CA GLY A 61 -37.90 -16.36 -7.74
C GLY A 61 -36.48 -16.20 -8.31
N ILE A 62 -35.46 -16.27 -7.50
CA ILE A 62 -34.07 -16.25 -7.92
C ILE A 62 -33.36 -17.55 -7.57
N THR A 63 -32.45 -18.00 -8.46
CA THR A 63 -31.70 -19.24 -8.24
C THR A 63 -30.63 -19.08 -7.15
N GLY A 64 -30.06 -20.19 -6.69
CA GLY A 64 -28.95 -20.16 -5.73
C GLY A 64 -27.74 -19.42 -6.28
N LEU A 65 -27.35 -19.65 -7.54
CA LEU A 65 -26.25 -18.92 -8.21
C LEU A 65 -26.56 -17.44 -8.36
N GLU A 66 -27.76 -17.07 -8.74
CA GLU A 66 -28.16 -15.66 -8.83
C GLU A 66 -28.13 -14.99 -7.44
N THR A 67 -28.58 -15.70 -6.40
CA THR A 67 -28.51 -15.24 -5.01
C THR A 67 -27.05 -15.02 -4.59
N LEU A 68 -26.15 -15.97 -4.87
CA LEU A 68 -24.71 -15.85 -4.59
C LEU A 68 -24.10 -14.66 -5.30
N ASN A 69 -24.36 -14.47 -6.59
CA ASN A 69 -23.84 -13.33 -7.36
C ASN A 69 -24.29 -12.00 -6.76
N ARG A 70 -25.56 -11.89 -6.35
CA ARG A 70 -26.09 -10.70 -5.68
C ARG A 70 -25.44 -10.46 -4.30
N LEU A 71 -25.15 -11.51 -3.54
CA LEU A 71 -24.43 -11.43 -2.27
C LEU A 71 -23.01 -10.88 -2.48
N ARG A 72 -22.27 -11.39 -3.48
CA ARG A 72 -20.92 -10.92 -3.80
C ARG A 72 -20.90 -9.47 -4.28
N GLN A 73 -21.87 -9.06 -5.10
CA GLN A 73 -22.05 -7.65 -5.51
C GLN A 73 -22.29 -6.69 -4.34
N ARG A 74 -22.90 -7.18 -3.25
CA ARG A 74 -23.14 -6.43 -2.00
C ARG A 74 -21.95 -6.47 -1.03
N GLY A 75 -20.84 -7.12 -1.41
CA GLY A 75 -19.64 -7.24 -0.58
C GLY A 75 -19.76 -8.28 0.55
N ILE A 76 -20.78 -9.14 0.52
CA ILE A 76 -21.00 -10.20 1.51
C ILE A 76 -20.06 -11.36 1.20
N GLN A 77 -19.13 -11.66 2.12
CA GLN A 77 -18.03 -12.62 1.94
C GLN A 77 -18.20 -13.94 2.71
N GLN A 78 -19.32 -14.13 3.37
CA GLN A 78 -19.59 -15.39 4.08
C GLN A 78 -19.47 -16.59 3.12
N PRO A 79 -18.88 -17.71 3.58
CA PRO A 79 -18.78 -18.90 2.77
C PRO A 79 -20.17 -19.41 2.41
N VAL A 80 -20.35 -19.72 1.13
CA VAL A 80 -21.60 -20.27 0.56
C VAL A 80 -21.32 -21.67 0.09
N VAL A 81 -22.16 -22.62 0.52
CA VAL A 81 -22.18 -24.01 0.07
C VAL A 81 -23.42 -24.22 -0.77
N MET A 82 -23.24 -24.59 -2.03
CA MET A 82 -24.35 -24.94 -2.89
C MET A 82 -24.84 -26.35 -2.56
N VAL A 83 -26.16 -26.52 -2.45
CA VAL A 83 -26.82 -27.82 -2.19
C VAL A 83 -27.82 -28.08 -3.31
N THR A 84 -27.56 -29.03 -4.20
CA THR A 84 -28.39 -29.21 -5.42
C THR A 84 -28.68 -30.64 -5.74
N LYS A 85 -29.76 -30.89 -6.48
CA LYS A 85 -30.14 -32.20 -7.03
C LYS A 85 -29.40 -32.55 -8.34
N ASN A 86 -28.71 -31.61 -8.96
CA ASN A 86 -28.19 -31.74 -10.31
C ASN A 86 -26.65 -31.85 -10.34
N GLU A 87 -26.15 -32.90 -11.00
CA GLU A 87 -24.70 -33.11 -11.24
C GLU A 87 -24.22 -32.47 -12.55
N ALA A 88 -25.02 -31.57 -13.16
CA ALA A 88 -24.67 -30.98 -14.45
C ALA A 88 -23.34 -30.19 -14.36
N GLU A 89 -22.36 -30.59 -15.15
CA GLU A 89 -20.99 -30.04 -15.22
C GLU A 89 -20.99 -28.52 -15.44
N ASN A 90 -21.94 -28.00 -16.22
CA ASN A 90 -22.08 -26.57 -16.50
C ASN A 90 -22.43 -25.73 -15.25
N ILE A 91 -23.28 -26.27 -14.34
CA ILE A 91 -23.64 -25.58 -13.09
C ILE A 91 -22.45 -25.58 -12.11
N MET A 92 -21.65 -26.65 -12.12
CA MET A 92 -20.42 -26.72 -11.33
C MET A 92 -19.36 -25.68 -11.81
N GLU A 93 -19.14 -25.58 -13.11
CA GLU A 93 -18.17 -24.61 -13.68
C GLU A 93 -18.58 -23.16 -13.39
N GLU A 94 -19.88 -22.84 -13.54
CA GLU A 94 -20.44 -21.53 -13.25
C GLU A 94 -20.40 -21.21 -11.75
N ALA A 95 -20.67 -22.19 -10.89
CA ALA A 95 -20.60 -22.06 -9.43
C ALA A 95 -19.16 -21.85 -8.95
N ILE A 96 -18.18 -22.56 -9.52
CA ILE A 96 -16.74 -22.35 -9.22
C ILE A 96 -16.32 -20.95 -9.65
N GLY A 97 -16.76 -20.47 -10.81
CA GLY A 97 -16.52 -19.09 -11.28
C GLY A 97 -17.16 -18.01 -10.39
N SER A 98 -18.20 -18.37 -9.62
CA SER A 98 -18.94 -17.46 -8.71
C SER A 98 -18.46 -17.50 -7.26
N GLU A 99 -17.26 -18.04 -6.98
CA GLU A 99 -16.64 -18.07 -5.64
C GLU A 99 -17.44 -18.83 -4.56
N ILE A 100 -17.96 -20.03 -4.88
CA ILE A 100 -18.52 -20.94 -3.86
C ILE A 100 -17.41 -21.49 -2.95
N ALA A 101 -17.78 -21.76 -1.69
CA ALA A 101 -16.86 -22.36 -0.72
C ALA A 101 -16.82 -23.88 -0.78
N ASP A 102 -17.95 -24.52 -1.11
CA ASP A 102 -18.10 -25.97 -1.29
C ASP A 102 -19.42 -26.28 -2.02
N TYR A 103 -19.61 -27.55 -2.34
CA TYR A 103 -20.74 -28.05 -3.11
C TYR A 103 -21.22 -29.42 -2.57
N LEU A 104 -22.52 -29.59 -2.43
CA LEU A 104 -23.15 -30.82 -1.93
C LEU A 104 -24.29 -31.28 -2.85
N ILE A 105 -24.39 -32.59 -3.08
CA ILE A 105 -25.42 -33.18 -3.91
C ILE A 105 -26.50 -33.77 -3.01
N LYS A 106 -27.77 -33.47 -3.29
CA LYS A 106 -28.93 -34.11 -2.63
C LYS A 106 -29.09 -35.56 -3.08
N PRO A 107 -29.40 -36.51 -2.20
CA PRO A 107 -29.74 -36.33 -0.79
C PRO A 107 -28.55 -36.12 0.11
N VAL A 108 -28.57 -35.05 0.92
CA VAL A 108 -27.45 -34.66 1.76
C VAL A 108 -27.41 -35.50 3.02
N ASN A 109 -26.25 -36.17 3.24
CA ASN A 109 -26.00 -36.90 4.47
C ASN A 109 -25.67 -35.94 5.63
N PRO A 110 -26.32 -36.06 6.81
CA PRO A 110 -26.03 -35.21 7.97
C PRO A 110 -24.56 -35.14 8.37
N ASN A 111 -23.83 -36.27 8.27
CA ASN A 111 -22.38 -36.27 8.56
C ASN A 111 -21.55 -35.48 7.54
N GLN A 112 -21.98 -35.49 6.26
CA GLN A 112 -21.33 -34.71 5.21
C GLN A 112 -21.50 -33.20 5.48
N LEU A 113 -22.70 -32.77 5.90
CA LEU A 113 -22.92 -31.38 6.34
C LEU A 113 -21.97 -30.96 7.46
N VAL A 114 -21.86 -31.79 8.53
CA VAL A 114 -20.95 -31.51 9.63
C VAL A 114 -19.49 -31.46 9.18
N MET A 115 -19.07 -32.34 8.28
CA MET A 115 -17.71 -32.32 7.74
C MET A 115 -17.44 -31.05 6.93
N THR A 116 -18.38 -30.63 6.08
CA THR A 116 -18.28 -29.39 5.31
C THR A 116 -18.25 -28.15 6.22
N ILE A 117 -19.15 -28.09 7.22
CA ILE A 117 -19.15 -27.01 8.21
C ILE A 117 -17.81 -26.94 8.93
N LYS A 118 -17.30 -28.06 9.43
CA LYS A 118 -16.00 -28.12 10.11
C LYS A 118 -14.85 -27.71 9.19
N LYS A 119 -14.82 -28.23 7.96
CA LYS A 119 -13.80 -27.86 6.96
C LYS A 119 -13.77 -26.35 6.73
N LEU A 120 -14.91 -25.70 6.61
CA LEU A 120 -15.01 -24.28 6.29
C LEU A 120 -14.80 -23.37 7.52
N MET A 121 -15.37 -23.78 8.67
CA MET A 121 -15.33 -22.98 9.90
C MET A 121 -14.06 -23.22 10.72
N ASP A 122 -13.65 -24.49 10.88
CA ASP A 122 -12.44 -24.82 11.63
C ASP A 122 -11.17 -24.37 10.89
N ASN A 123 -11.16 -24.36 9.54
CA ASN A 123 -10.03 -23.80 8.81
C ASN A 123 -9.80 -22.30 9.13
N LYS A 124 -10.85 -21.47 9.14
CA LYS A 124 -10.71 -20.06 9.55
C LYS A 124 -10.20 -19.94 10.98
N ARG A 125 -10.76 -20.71 11.90
CA ARG A 125 -10.34 -20.70 13.31
C ARG A 125 -8.91 -21.23 13.49
N LEU A 126 -8.58 -22.36 12.88
CA LEU A 126 -7.24 -22.96 12.95
C LEU A 126 -6.18 -22.07 12.31
N VAL A 127 -6.49 -21.41 11.20
CA VAL A 127 -5.60 -20.42 10.57
C VAL A 127 -5.42 -19.20 11.47
N SER A 128 -6.48 -18.71 12.11
CA SER A 128 -6.40 -17.59 13.07
C SER A 128 -5.60 -17.95 14.32
N GLU A 129 -5.87 -19.12 14.92
CA GLU A 129 -5.13 -19.62 16.09
C GLU A 129 -3.65 -19.85 15.74
N LYS A 130 -3.36 -20.46 14.59
CA LYS A 130 -1.99 -20.64 14.11
C LYS A 130 -1.30 -19.31 13.88
N ASN A 131 -1.94 -18.37 13.19
CA ASN A 131 -1.38 -17.03 12.97
C ASN A 131 -1.09 -16.32 14.30
N THR A 132 -1.94 -16.48 15.30
CA THR A 132 -1.73 -15.93 16.64
C THR A 132 -0.50 -16.53 17.33
N MET A 133 -0.33 -17.86 17.29
CA MET A 133 0.83 -18.54 17.87
C MET A 133 2.12 -18.18 17.12
N ASP A 134 2.09 -18.20 15.79
CA ASP A 134 3.23 -17.85 14.94
C ASP A 134 3.64 -16.38 15.17
N TYR A 135 2.68 -15.47 15.34
CA TYR A 135 2.97 -14.07 15.64
C TYR A 135 3.54 -13.88 17.05
N GLN A 136 3.10 -14.62 18.05
CA GLN A 136 3.70 -14.52 19.40
C GLN A 136 5.20 -14.85 19.40
N VAL A 137 5.61 -15.79 18.55
CA VAL A 137 7.04 -16.12 18.36
C VAL A 137 7.72 -14.99 17.56
N ALA A 138 7.10 -14.56 16.45
CA ALA A 138 7.62 -13.49 15.62
C ALA A 138 7.71 -12.16 16.38
N PHE A 139 6.74 -11.84 17.22
CA PHE A 139 6.73 -10.65 18.08
C PHE A 139 7.99 -10.56 18.95
N ARG A 140 8.33 -11.67 19.65
CA ARG A 140 9.53 -11.72 20.49
C ARG A 140 10.82 -11.53 19.67
N ASN A 141 10.90 -12.19 18.51
CA ASN A 141 12.06 -12.07 17.64
C ASN A 141 12.18 -10.63 17.09
N LEU A 142 11.08 -10.05 16.60
CA LEU A 142 11.05 -8.66 16.13
C LEU A 142 11.41 -7.67 17.25
N PHE A 143 10.90 -7.89 18.46
CA PHE A 143 11.26 -7.06 19.61
C PHE A 143 12.77 -7.09 19.88
N MET A 144 13.39 -8.26 19.85
CA MET A 144 14.84 -8.41 20.03
C MET A 144 15.61 -7.75 18.87
N GLU A 145 15.18 -7.96 17.61
CA GLU A 145 15.82 -7.35 16.43
C GLU A 145 15.75 -5.82 16.49
N ILE A 146 14.59 -5.24 16.79
CA ILE A 146 14.39 -3.78 16.92
C ILE A 146 15.35 -3.19 17.96
N ASN A 147 15.55 -3.87 19.08
CA ASN A 147 16.35 -3.39 20.21
C ASN A 147 17.84 -3.77 20.12
N SER A 148 18.27 -4.50 19.07
CA SER A 148 19.66 -4.95 18.89
C SER A 148 20.60 -3.93 18.23
N ASN A 149 20.17 -2.68 18.05
CA ASN A 149 20.86 -1.64 17.27
C ASN A 149 21.08 -2.05 15.80
N PRO A 150 20.00 -2.34 15.07
CA PRO A 150 20.05 -2.87 13.71
C PRO A 150 20.67 -1.88 12.71
N ASP A 151 21.38 -2.41 11.71
CA ASP A 151 21.85 -1.65 10.56
C ASP A 151 20.69 -1.38 9.55
N TYR A 152 20.96 -0.65 8.47
CA TYR A 152 19.93 -0.29 7.51
C TYR A 152 19.30 -1.51 6.81
N LYS A 153 20.04 -2.61 6.62
CA LYS A 153 19.51 -3.85 6.01
C LYS A 153 18.56 -4.55 6.96
N SER A 154 18.94 -4.62 8.21
CA SER A 154 18.10 -5.17 9.28
C SER A 154 16.80 -4.35 9.43
N TRP A 155 16.85 -3.03 9.30
CA TRP A 155 15.65 -2.19 9.29
C TRP A 155 14.72 -2.47 8.12
N VAL A 156 15.25 -2.73 6.93
CA VAL A 156 14.46 -3.19 5.78
C VAL A 156 13.77 -4.52 6.10
N ASP A 157 14.49 -5.48 6.69
CA ASP A 157 13.92 -6.81 7.02
C ASP A 157 12.87 -6.72 8.14
N ILE A 158 13.08 -5.87 9.15
CA ILE A 158 12.10 -5.57 10.20
C ILE A 158 10.83 -5.00 9.55
N TYR A 159 10.97 -3.99 8.68
CA TYR A 159 9.83 -3.38 7.99
C TYR A 159 9.06 -4.38 7.14
N ARG A 160 9.76 -5.23 6.36
CA ARG A 160 9.15 -6.33 5.60
C ARG A 160 8.32 -7.27 6.48
N LYS A 161 8.88 -7.72 7.60
CA LYS A 161 8.20 -8.63 8.53
C LYS A 161 6.96 -7.99 9.14
N LEU A 162 7.03 -6.73 9.56
CA LEU A 162 5.89 -5.99 10.10
C LEU A 162 4.75 -5.88 9.08
N ILE A 163 5.06 -5.52 7.83
CA ILE A 163 4.07 -5.43 6.76
C ILE A 163 3.48 -6.81 6.41
N GLN A 164 4.29 -7.88 6.37
CA GLN A 164 3.78 -9.24 6.15
C GLN A 164 2.74 -9.65 7.20
N TRP A 165 2.99 -9.34 8.47
CA TRP A 165 2.04 -9.62 9.55
C TRP A 165 0.79 -8.75 9.45
N GLU A 166 0.94 -7.47 9.09
CA GLU A 166 -0.19 -6.57 8.89
C GLU A 166 -1.15 -7.11 7.81
N LEU A 167 -0.60 -7.51 6.66
CA LEU A 167 -1.40 -8.07 5.56
C LEU A 167 -2.03 -9.43 5.89
N LYS A 168 -1.35 -10.28 6.67
CA LYS A 168 -1.95 -11.53 7.18
C LYS A 168 -3.12 -11.26 8.12
N PHE A 169 -2.98 -10.27 9.00
CA PHE A 169 -4.01 -9.91 9.95
C PHE A 169 -5.22 -9.24 9.30
N ASP A 170 -5.04 -8.49 8.23
CA ASP A 170 -6.14 -7.95 7.43
C ASP A 170 -7.13 -9.02 6.97
N GLN A 171 -6.66 -10.25 6.81
CA GLN A 171 -7.49 -11.36 6.34
C GLN A 171 -8.22 -12.10 7.47
N ASN A 172 -7.57 -12.34 8.61
CA ASN A 172 -8.06 -13.33 9.58
C ASN A 172 -7.64 -13.09 11.05
N ALA A 173 -7.36 -11.86 11.50
CA ALA A 173 -6.96 -11.64 12.87
C ALA A 173 -8.06 -11.03 13.76
N SER A 174 -7.95 -11.28 15.08
CA SER A 174 -8.75 -10.57 16.08
C SER A 174 -8.31 -9.11 16.20
N THR A 175 -9.20 -8.25 16.68
CA THR A 175 -8.91 -6.83 16.94
C THR A 175 -7.73 -6.65 17.88
N GLU A 176 -7.61 -7.51 18.91
CA GLU A 176 -6.51 -7.50 19.88
C GLU A 176 -5.14 -7.70 19.23
N MET A 177 -5.02 -8.66 18.29
CA MET A 177 -3.76 -8.91 17.58
C MET A 177 -3.36 -7.75 16.68
N HIS A 178 -4.34 -7.08 16.05
CA HIS A 178 -4.11 -5.85 15.30
C HIS A 178 -3.54 -4.74 16.18
N GLU A 179 -4.09 -4.52 17.37
CA GLU A 179 -3.60 -3.51 18.32
C GLU A 179 -2.17 -3.80 18.78
N ILE A 180 -1.84 -5.07 19.06
CA ILE A 180 -0.48 -5.47 19.43
C ILE A 180 0.50 -5.16 18.30
N LEU A 181 0.16 -5.48 17.04
CA LEU A 181 1.00 -5.17 15.89
C LEU A 181 1.16 -3.65 15.67
N ILE A 182 0.09 -2.87 15.81
CA ILE A 182 0.14 -1.41 15.71
C ILE A 182 1.12 -0.83 16.74
N ASN A 183 1.08 -1.32 17.98
CA ASN A 183 2.01 -0.89 19.02
C ASN A 183 3.46 -1.28 18.72
N GLN A 184 3.69 -2.49 18.19
CA GLN A 184 5.02 -2.93 17.78
C GLN A 184 5.57 -2.10 16.60
N LYS A 185 4.72 -1.74 15.62
CA LYS A 185 5.10 -0.81 14.55
C LYS A 185 5.46 0.58 15.07
N ALA A 186 4.71 1.08 16.05
CA ALA A 186 5.01 2.37 16.69
C ALA A 186 6.36 2.34 17.41
N GLU A 187 6.65 1.29 18.18
CA GLU A 187 7.95 1.07 18.82
C GLU A 187 9.08 0.99 17.78
N ALA A 188 8.88 0.21 16.71
CA ALA A 188 9.85 0.11 15.62
C ALA A 188 10.12 1.47 14.98
N ASN A 189 9.10 2.31 14.74
CA ASN A 189 9.28 3.66 14.22
C ASN A 189 10.01 4.58 15.20
N THR A 190 9.82 4.40 16.52
CA THR A 190 10.57 5.15 17.53
C THR A 190 12.07 4.83 17.46
N GLU A 191 12.43 3.54 17.42
CA GLU A 191 13.83 3.12 17.34
C GLU A 191 14.46 3.42 15.97
N PHE A 192 13.71 3.25 14.88
CA PHE A 192 14.12 3.66 13.54
C PHE A 192 14.41 5.16 13.46
N SER A 193 13.55 5.98 14.06
CA SER A 193 13.79 7.43 14.12
C SER A 193 15.09 7.78 14.86
N LYS A 194 15.39 7.11 15.96
CA LYS A 194 16.67 7.26 16.67
C LYS A 194 17.85 6.83 15.79
N TYR A 195 17.70 5.71 15.08
CA TYR A 195 18.72 5.23 14.15
C TYR A 195 19.01 6.25 13.04
N ILE A 196 17.97 6.81 12.41
CA ILE A 196 18.12 7.86 11.39
C ILE A 196 18.79 9.10 11.98
N ILE A 197 18.34 9.60 13.12
CA ILE A 197 18.92 10.78 13.80
C ILE A 197 20.41 10.59 14.06
N ASN A 198 20.82 9.42 14.50
CA ASN A 198 22.21 9.13 14.86
C ASN A 198 23.14 8.96 13.66
N ASN A 199 22.60 8.63 12.48
CA ASN A 199 23.41 8.26 11.32
C ASN A 199 23.23 9.17 10.10
N TYR A 200 22.07 9.84 9.94
CA TYR A 200 21.72 10.56 8.71
C TYR A 200 22.82 11.56 8.28
N GLN A 201 23.22 12.47 9.16
CA GLN A 201 24.25 13.45 8.83
C GLN A 201 25.61 12.79 8.56
N LYS A 202 25.98 11.76 9.31
CA LYS A 202 27.25 11.05 9.14
C LYS A 202 27.38 10.39 7.77
N TRP A 203 26.29 9.84 7.21
CA TRP A 203 26.29 9.22 5.89
C TRP A 203 26.57 10.20 4.74
N PHE A 204 26.15 11.46 4.90
CA PHE A 204 26.44 12.49 3.90
C PHE A 204 27.80 13.16 4.11
N GLU A 205 28.26 13.31 5.36
CA GLU A 205 29.60 13.83 5.65
C GLU A 205 30.71 12.82 5.30
N ASN A 206 30.46 11.54 5.51
CA ASN A 206 31.45 10.47 5.28
C ASN A 206 30.80 9.31 4.48
N PRO A 207 30.59 9.48 3.17
CA PRO A 207 30.00 8.44 2.35
C PRO A 207 30.82 7.14 2.37
N GLY A 208 30.21 6.03 2.76
CA GLY A 208 30.87 4.73 2.89
C GLY A 208 30.06 3.60 2.26
N LYS A 209 30.55 2.34 2.46
CA LYS A 209 29.86 1.15 1.94
C LYS A 209 28.66 0.75 2.79
N ASP A 210 28.63 1.13 4.05
CA ASP A 210 27.60 0.74 5.03
C ASP A 210 26.49 1.80 5.15
N GLN A 211 25.90 2.14 4.02
CA GLN A 211 24.78 3.08 3.95
C GLN A 211 23.75 2.61 2.93
N PRO A 212 22.47 2.99 3.09
CA PRO A 212 21.44 2.64 2.13
C PRO A 212 21.66 3.32 0.77
N VAL A 213 20.98 2.82 -0.25
CA VAL A 213 20.88 3.52 -1.54
C VAL A 213 19.87 4.66 -1.36
N TRP A 214 20.33 5.89 -1.49
CA TRP A 214 19.50 7.08 -1.35
C TRP A 214 18.78 7.46 -2.66
N SER A 215 17.74 8.31 -2.58
CA SER A 215 16.96 8.77 -3.74
C SER A 215 17.85 9.17 -4.92
N HIS A 216 18.85 10.02 -4.71
CA HIS A 216 19.77 10.49 -5.78
C HIS A 216 20.66 9.38 -6.38
N GLN A 217 20.77 8.24 -5.74
CA GLN A 217 21.57 7.10 -6.20
C GLN A 217 20.73 6.01 -6.89
N LEU A 218 19.40 6.09 -6.81
CA LEU A 218 18.51 5.03 -7.27
C LEU A 218 18.75 4.69 -8.75
N MET A 219 18.70 5.66 -9.64
CA MET A 219 18.89 5.42 -11.08
C MET A 219 20.25 4.81 -11.37
N LEU A 220 21.30 5.32 -10.73
CA LEU A 220 22.69 4.88 -10.92
C LEU A 220 22.95 3.47 -10.41
N LYS A 221 22.34 3.09 -9.29
CA LYS A 221 22.64 1.81 -8.62
C LYS A 221 21.59 0.73 -8.86
N LYS A 222 20.33 1.09 -9.16
CA LYS A 222 19.20 0.16 -9.23
C LYS A 222 18.53 0.06 -10.61
N VAL A 223 18.85 0.99 -11.54
CA VAL A 223 18.25 0.97 -12.88
C VAL A 223 19.32 0.82 -13.95
N PHE A 224 20.25 1.76 -14.06
CA PHE A 224 21.24 1.78 -15.14
C PHE A 224 22.09 0.51 -15.26
N PRO A 225 22.55 -0.15 -14.18
CA PRO A 225 23.33 -1.39 -14.28
C PRO A 225 22.58 -2.56 -14.91
N TYR A 226 21.25 -2.51 -14.92
CA TYR A 226 20.38 -3.59 -15.40
C TYR A 226 19.78 -3.32 -16.78
N LEU A 227 20.03 -2.14 -17.37
CA LEU A 227 19.56 -1.84 -18.73
C LEU A 227 20.20 -2.78 -19.74
N LYS A 228 19.38 -3.41 -20.56
CA LYS A 228 19.80 -4.37 -21.59
C LYS A 228 19.67 -3.74 -22.98
N GLU A 229 20.63 -4.05 -23.87
CA GLU A 229 20.59 -3.54 -25.25
C GLU A 229 19.59 -4.31 -26.15
N ASP A 230 19.26 -5.55 -25.78
CA ASP A 230 18.41 -6.46 -26.53
C ASP A 230 16.92 -6.27 -26.28
N ARG A 231 16.55 -5.41 -25.33
CA ARG A 231 15.14 -5.18 -24.98
C ARG A 231 14.90 -3.78 -24.39
N PRO A 232 13.71 -3.21 -24.62
CA PRO A 232 13.32 -1.95 -23.98
C PRO A 232 13.12 -2.11 -22.48
N SER A 233 13.38 -1.04 -21.76
CA SER A 233 13.12 -0.94 -20.31
C SER A 233 12.07 0.15 -20.04
N VAL A 234 11.16 -0.11 -19.13
CA VAL A 234 10.16 0.85 -18.64
C VAL A 234 10.37 1.05 -17.15
N PHE A 235 10.57 2.29 -16.74
CA PHE A 235 10.67 2.68 -15.35
C PHE A 235 9.39 3.41 -14.95
N VAL A 236 8.66 2.85 -13.98
CA VAL A 236 7.43 3.43 -13.44
C VAL A 236 7.71 3.94 -12.04
N LEU A 237 7.62 5.24 -11.85
CA LEU A 237 7.62 5.88 -10.55
C LEU A 237 6.18 6.12 -10.12
N LEU A 238 5.75 5.40 -9.08
CA LEU A 238 4.47 5.63 -8.41
C LEU A 238 4.71 6.58 -7.24
N ASP A 239 4.28 7.82 -7.40
CA ASP A 239 4.43 8.87 -6.38
C ASP A 239 3.77 8.47 -5.07
N ASN A 240 4.53 8.46 -3.97
CA ASN A 240 4.04 8.15 -2.63
C ASN A 240 3.59 6.69 -2.42
N LEU A 241 4.18 5.72 -3.14
CA LEU A 241 3.87 4.29 -2.99
C LEU A 241 4.58 3.70 -1.76
N ARG A 242 3.81 3.18 -0.80
CA ARG A 242 4.35 2.41 0.34
C ARG A 242 4.55 0.94 -0.01
N TYR A 243 5.39 0.27 0.77
CA TYR A 243 5.67 -1.16 0.59
C TYR A 243 4.43 -2.05 0.80
N ASP A 244 3.56 -1.73 1.76
CA ASP A 244 2.30 -2.47 1.97
C ASP A 244 1.34 -2.33 0.78
N GLN A 245 1.32 -1.18 0.12
CA GLN A 245 0.55 -0.95 -1.10
C GLN A 245 1.16 -1.72 -2.29
N TRP A 246 2.50 -1.76 -2.40
CA TRP A 246 3.16 -2.63 -3.37
C TRP A 246 2.71 -4.08 -3.19
N LYS A 247 2.75 -4.63 -1.98
CA LYS A 247 2.42 -6.03 -1.70
C LYS A 247 0.99 -6.42 -2.04
N ILE A 248 0.05 -5.49 -2.06
CA ILE A 248 -1.33 -5.78 -2.48
C ILE A 248 -1.55 -5.69 -4.00
N ILE A 249 -0.74 -4.93 -4.73
CA ILE A 249 -0.78 -4.86 -6.20
C ILE A 249 0.15 -5.90 -6.86
N GLU A 250 1.15 -6.39 -6.14
CA GLU A 250 2.10 -7.39 -6.61
C GLU A 250 1.43 -8.61 -7.26
N PRO A 251 0.41 -9.27 -6.65
CA PRO A 251 -0.24 -10.44 -7.26
C PRO A 251 -0.86 -10.14 -8.62
N VAL A 252 -1.40 -8.93 -8.82
CA VAL A 252 -2.00 -8.49 -10.09
C VAL A 252 -0.90 -8.33 -11.15
N ILE A 253 0.22 -7.68 -10.79
CA ILE A 253 1.35 -7.49 -11.70
C ILE A 253 2.01 -8.84 -12.02
N ALA A 254 2.09 -9.74 -11.04
CA ALA A 254 2.67 -11.07 -11.21
C ALA A 254 1.92 -11.97 -12.21
N GLU A 255 0.69 -11.64 -12.61
CA GLU A 255 0.01 -12.31 -13.71
C GLU A 255 0.75 -12.12 -15.04
N LEU A 256 1.32 -10.95 -15.28
CA LEU A 256 1.95 -10.55 -16.54
C LEU A 256 3.48 -10.52 -16.50
N PHE A 257 4.05 -10.29 -15.32
CA PHE A 257 5.49 -10.10 -15.14
C PHE A 257 6.04 -11.05 -14.07
N SER A 258 7.27 -11.54 -14.27
CA SER A 258 8.05 -12.26 -13.26
C SER A 258 8.85 -11.25 -12.44
N ILE A 259 8.83 -11.38 -11.11
CA ILE A 259 9.64 -10.55 -10.22
C ILE A 259 11.05 -11.14 -10.20
N GLU A 260 12.03 -10.36 -10.68
CA GLU A 260 13.45 -10.72 -10.69
C GLU A 260 14.16 -10.29 -9.40
N GLU A 261 13.75 -9.15 -8.86
CA GLU A 261 14.36 -8.60 -7.66
C GLU A 261 13.38 -7.67 -6.94
N GLU A 262 13.24 -7.85 -5.64
CA GLU A 262 12.57 -6.92 -4.74
C GLU A 262 13.60 -6.33 -3.78
N ASP A 263 13.91 -5.06 -3.93
CA ASP A 263 14.92 -4.34 -3.16
C ASP A 263 14.35 -3.00 -2.65
N PHE A 264 15.18 -2.23 -1.95
CA PHE A 264 14.78 -0.97 -1.36
C PHE A 264 15.80 0.13 -1.58
N SER A 265 15.30 1.35 -1.66
CA SER A 265 16.06 2.59 -1.51
C SER A 265 15.53 3.37 -0.32
N PHE A 266 16.32 4.31 0.17
CA PHE A 266 15.88 5.21 1.23
C PHE A 266 15.63 6.59 0.64
N SER A 267 14.45 7.13 0.92
CA SER A 267 14.13 8.51 0.57
C SER A 267 14.98 9.48 1.40
N ILE A 268 15.52 10.50 0.75
CA ILE A 268 16.19 11.59 1.43
C ILE A 268 15.17 12.45 2.19
N LEU A 269 15.63 13.16 3.21
CA LEU A 269 14.83 14.16 3.92
C LEU A 269 14.90 15.52 3.20
N PRO A 270 13.80 16.26 3.11
CA PRO A 270 12.42 15.87 3.42
C PRO A 270 11.93 14.75 2.49
N THR A 271 11.18 13.81 3.02
CA THR A 271 10.54 12.72 2.24
C THR A 271 9.35 13.28 1.44
N THR A 272 9.64 14.11 0.45
CA THR A 272 8.64 14.81 -0.37
C THR A 272 9.02 14.81 -1.84
N THR A 273 8.01 14.90 -2.68
CA THR A 273 8.14 14.92 -4.13
C THR A 273 9.16 15.95 -4.63
N GLN A 274 9.14 17.18 -4.08
CA GLN A 274 10.06 18.24 -4.47
C GLN A 274 11.53 17.84 -4.27
N TYR A 275 11.88 17.27 -3.12
CA TYR A 275 13.26 16.95 -2.77
C TYR A 275 13.67 15.59 -3.32
N SER A 276 12.94 14.55 -2.98
CA SER A 276 13.31 13.16 -3.27
C SER A 276 13.24 12.84 -4.77
N ARG A 277 12.19 13.30 -5.48
CA ARG A 277 12.02 12.97 -6.91
C ARG A 277 12.94 13.78 -7.82
N ASN A 278 13.15 15.07 -7.53
CA ASN A 278 14.16 15.84 -8.25
C ASN A 278 15.55 15.24 -8.04
N ALA A 279 15.90 14.84 -6.82
CA ALA A 279 17.18 14.17 -6.53
C ALA A 279 17.31 12.84 -7.28
N LEU A 280 16.25 12.05 -7.34
CA LEU A 280 16.19 10.78 -8.06
C LEU A 280 16.50 10.96 -9.56
N PHE A 281 15.83 11.90 -10.23
CA PHE A 281 16.04 12.14 -11.66
C PHE A 281 17.32 12.94 -11.94
N ALA A 282 17.77 13.78 -11.02
CA ALA A 282 19.04 14.48 -11.18
C ALA A 282 20.27 13.59 -10.92
N GLY A 283 20.14 12.54 -10.08
CA GLY A 283 21.31 11.83 -9.56
C GLY A 283 22.21 12.73 -8.70
N LEU A 284 21.63 13.77 -8.09
CA LEU A 284 22.30 14.79 -7.28
C LEU A 284 21.48 15.08 -6.04
N MET A 285 22.14 15.55 -4.98
CA MET A 285 21.43 16.09 -3.83
C MET A 285 20.81 17.45 -4.16
N PRO A 286 19.72 17.86 -3.47
CA PRO A 286 19.01 19.11 -3.74
C PRO A 286 19.90 20.36 -3.74
N ALA A 287 20.86 20.48 -2.83
CA ALA A 287 21.81 21.59 -2.82
C ALA A 287 22.73 21.62 -4.06
N ASP A 288 23.08 20.44 -4.59
CA ASP A 288 23.87 20.37 -5.84
C ASP A 288 23.00 20.72 -7.05
N ILE A 289 21.71 20.38 -7.04
CA ILE A 289 20.77 20.79 -8.09
C ILE A 289 20.66 22.31 -8.09
N GLU A 290 20.39 22.93 -6.94
CA GLU A 290 20.33 24.40 -6.79
C GLU A 290 21.61 25.08 -7.29
N LYS A 291 22.78 24.52 -6.92
CA LYS A 291 24.08 25.08 -7.31
C LYS A 291 24.38 24.98 -8.79
N HIS A 292 24.11 23.84 -9.42
CA HIS A 292 24.48 23.58 -10.82
C HIS A 292 23.39 23.99 -11.83
N TYR A 293 22.13 24.00 -11.38
CA TYR A 293 20.94 24.27 -12.19
C TYR A 293 19.98 25.20 -11.44
N PRO A 294 20.39 26.44 -11.08
CA PRO A 294 19.59 27.34 -10.25
C PRO A 294 18.20 27.64 -10.84
N ASP A 295 18.06 27.72 -12.17
CA ASP A 295 16.79 27.95 -12.85
C ASP A 295 15.86 26.72 -12.85
N TRP A 296 16.33 25.56 -12.40
CA TRP A 296 15.58 24.31 -12.34
C TRP A 296 15.18 23.92 -10.93
N TRP A 297 15.70 24.62 -9.93
CA TRP A 297 15.34 24.43 -8.53
C TRP A 297 14.50 25.61 -8.04
N LEU A 298 13.44 25.31 -7.31
CA LEU A 298 12.64 26.29 -6.60
C LEU A 298 12.57 25.91 -5.12
N ASN A 299 12.89 26.83 -4.23
CA ASN A 299 12.75 26.62 -2.80
C ASN A 299 11.28 26.61 -2.36
N ASP A 300 11.00 26.15 -1.14
CA ASP A 300 9.64 25.98 -0.64
C ASP A 300 8.80 27.27 -0.67
N ASN A 301 9.41 28.40 -0.40
CA ASN A 301 8.78 29.72 -0.36
C ASN A 301 8.67 30.41 -1.73
N GLU A 302 9.20 29.83 -2.79
CA GLU A 302 9.13 30.37 -4.14
C GLU A 302 7.86 29.89 -4.84
N GLU A 303 7.25 30.70 -5.68
CA GLU A 303 6.06 30.33 -6.45
C GLU A 303 6.43 29.49 -7.67
N GLY A 304 5.55 28.56 -8.06
CA GLY A 304 5.70 27.74 -9.25
C GLY A 304 5.69 26.23 -8.99
N GLY A 305 5.70 25.46 -10.06
CA GLY A 305 5.74 24.00 -9.98
C GLY A 305 7.15 23.51 -9.67
N LYS A 306 7.32 22.82 -8.54
CA LYS A 306 8.62 22.40 -8.01
C LYS A 306 9.28 21.25 -8.80
N ASN A 307 8.51 20.53 -9.61
CA ASN A 307 8.94 19.32 -10.33
C ASN A 307 8.67 19.42 -11.84
N LEU A 308 8.90 20.61 -12.44
CA LEU A 308 8.68 20.82 -13.88
C LEU A 308 9.90 20.42 -14.73
N LYS A 309 11.08 20.32 -14.10
CA LYS A 309 12.36 20.08 -14.77
C LYS A 309 12.89 18.64 -14.65
N GLU A 310 12.05 17.71 -14.24
CA GLU A 310 12.41 16.28 -14.11
C GLU A 310 13.00 15.70 -15.41
N PRO A 311 12.43 15.93 -16.63
CA PRO A 311 13.03 15.43 -17.86
C PRO A 311 14.42 16.01 -18.14
N ASP A 312 14.58 17.32 -17.90
CA ASP A 312 15.86 18.02 -18.10
C ASP A 312 16.94 17.51 -17.12
N LEU A 313 16.56 17.32 -15.87
CA LEU A 313 17.42 16.74 -14.83
C LEU A 313 17.85 15.32 -15.21
N PHE A 314 16.92 14.50 -15.70
CA PHE A 314 17.23 13.14 -16.14
C PHE A 314 18.14 13.11 -17.36
N ALA A 315 17.91 13.98 -18.36
CA ALA A 315 18.78 14.13 -19.53
C ALA A 315 20.23 14.44 -19.11
N ASN A 316 20.40 15.32 -18.13
CA ASN A 316 21.71 15.64 -17.57
C ASN A 316 22.33 14.50 -16.76
N LEU A 317 21.52 13.74 -16.02
CA LEU A 317 22.00 12.53 -15.33
C LEU A 317 22.56 11.53 -16.35
N VAL A 318 21.81 11.22 -17.40
CA VAL A 318 22.24 10.31 -18.48
C VAL A 318 23.56 10.77 -19.08
N LYS A 319 23.65 12.07 -19.47
CA LYS A 319 24.86 12.64 -20.07
C LYS A 319 26.09 12.57 -19.15
N ARG A 320 25.90 12.76 -17.84
CA ARG A 320 27.01 12.73 -16.85
C ARG A 320 27.45 11.32 -16.49
N SER A 321 26.52 10.34 -16.55
CA SER A 321 26.74 9.03 -15.93
C SER A 321 26.94 7.90 -16.95
N LEU A 322 26.39 8.01 -18.16
CA LEU A 322 26.49 7.01 -19.19
C LEU A 322 27.41 7.51 -20.31
N GLN A 323 28.37 6.67 -20.70
CA GLN A 323 29.29 6.94 -21.84
C GLN A 323 28.64 6.67 -23.19
N LYS A 324 27.37 6.21 -23.19
CA LYS A 324 26.58 5.87 -24.37
C LYS A 324 25.37 6.77 -24.47
N ASP A 325 24.94 7.05 -25.69
CA ASP A 325 23.65 7.72 -25.91
C ASP A 325 22.52 6.77 -25.50
N LEU A 326 21.74 7.16 -24.50
CA LEU A 326 20.54 6.47 -24.07
C LEU A 326 19.32 7.18 -24.65
N LYS A 327 18.64 6.53 -25.61
CA LYS A 327 17.35 7.02 -26.08
C LYS A 327 16.30 6.82 -25.01
N PHE A 328 15.73 7.88 -24.50
CA PHE A 328 14.69 7.83 -23.48
C PHE A 328 13.51 8.74 -23.80
N GLU A 329 12.37 8.46 -23.17
CA GLU A 329 11.16 9.28 -23.21
C GLU A 329 10.59 9.39 -21.79
N TYR A 330 9.94 10.53 -21.51
CA TYR A 330 9.41 10.82 -20.18
C TYR A 330 7.92 11.16 -20.27
N PHE A 331 7.10 10.45 -19.49
CA PHE A 331 5.65 10.61 -19.39
C PHE A 331 5.27 10.96 -17.96
N LYS A 332 4.51 12.04 -17.78
CA LYS A 332 3.96 12.43 -16.47
C LYS A 332 2.44 12.37 -16.51
N VAL A 333 1.87 11.49 -15.69
CA VAL A 333 0.43 11.26 -15.63
C VAL A 333 -0.11 11.88 -14.34
N THR A 334 -0.79 13.01 -14.50
CA THR A 334 -1.39 13.78 -13.39
C THR A 334 -2.91 13.89 -13.50
N ASN A 335 -3.51 13.40 -14.58
CA ASN A 335 -4.96 13.42 -14.81
C ASN A 335 -5.40 12.32 -15.78
N ALA A 336 -6.72 12.13 -15.94
CA ALA A 336 -7.29 11.08 -16.77
C ALA A 336 -6.92 11.20 -18.26
N SER A 337 -6.80 12.42 -18.81
CA SER A 337 -6.40 12.65 -20.20
C SER A 337 -4.96 12.18 -20.46
N HIS A 338 -4.02 12.50 -19.56
CA HIS A 338 -2.64 12.01 -19.64
C HIS A 338 -2.60 10.48 -19.53
N GLY A 339 -3.44 9.87 -18.69
CA GLY A 339 -3.56 8.42 -18.59
C GLY A 339 -4.02 7.78 -19.90
N LYS A 340 -5.05 8.34 -20.54
CA LYS A 340 -5.52 7.86 -21.85
C LYS A 340 -4.43 7.96 -22.91
N ASN A 341 -3.72 9.09 -22.99
CA ASN A 341 -2.63 9.28 -23.94
C ASN A 341 -1.51 8.24 -23.72
N LEU A 342 -1.20 7.88 -22.47
CA LEU A 342 -0.23 6.84 -22.14
C LEU A 342 -0.67 5.48 -22.70
N VAL A 343 -1.94 5.10 -22.54
CA VAL A 343 -2.48 3.83 -23.07
C VAL A 343 -2.44 3.81 -24.61
N ASP A 344 -2.80 4.93 -25.26
CA ASP A 344 -2.83 5.04 -26.72
C ASP A 344 -1.42 4.99 -27.32
N SER A 345 -0.41 5.50 -26.60
CA SER A 345 1.00 5.52 -27.02
C SER A 345 1.85 4.41 -26.39
N ALA A 346 1.24 3.36 -25.82
CA ALA A 346 1.97 2.29 -25.14
C ALA A 346 3.06 1.63 -26.00
N HIS A 347 2.85 1.53 -27.34
CA HIS A 347 3.85 0.98 -28.26
C HIS A 347 5.11 1.86 -28.38
N ASN A 348 5.00 3.17 -28.16
CA ASN A 348 6.15 4.09 -28.20
C ASN A 348 7.11 3.83 -27.05
N LEU A 349 6.60 3.37 -25.88
CA LEU A 349 7.42 3.02 -24.74
C LEU A 349 8.49 1.95 -25.09
N LEU A 350 8.18 1.09 -26.04
CA LEU A 350 9.03 0.00 -26.46
C LEU A 350 10.04 0.38 -27.57
N GLN A 351 9.98 1.62 -28.07
CA GLN A 351 10.91 2.13 -29.11
C GLN A 351 12.13 2.85 -28.52
N ASN A 352 12.19 2.95 -27.20
CA ASN A 352 13.25 3.60 -26.46
C ASN A 352 14.07 2.58 -25.69
N ASN A 353 15.32 2.92 -25.34
CA ASN A 353 16.10 2.10 -24.44
C ASN A 353 15.51 2.14 -23.03
N LEU A 354 14.99 3.30 -22.63
CA LEU A 354 14.34 3.51 -21.33
C LEU A 354 13.17 4.47 -21.47
N SER A 355 11.98 4.06 -21.11
CA SER A 355 10.80 4.94 -20.98
C SER A 355 10.47 5.18 -19.52
N LEU A 356 10.33 6.43 -19.13
CA LEU A 356 10.05 6.87 -17.77
C LEU A 356 8.59 7.26 -17.65
N ILE A 357 7.87 6.67 -16.71
CA ILE A 357 6.47 6.99 -16.39
C ILE A 357 6.41 7.46 -14.95
N VAL A 358 5.99 8.69 -14.72
CA VAL A 358 5.68 9.21 -13.38
C VAL A 358 4.17 9.27 -13.20
N TYR A 359 3.65 8.60 -12.18
CA TYR A 359 2.22 8.47 -11.93
C TYR A 359 1.86 8.96 -10.53
N ASN A 360 1.14 10.09 -10.45
CA ASN A 360 0.91 10.82 -9.19
C ASN A 360 -0.36 10.40 -8.42
N PHE A 361 -1.03 9.31 -8.80
CA PHE A 361 -2.36 9.00 -8.25
C PHE A 361 -2.37 8.72 -6.75
N ILE A 362 -1.38 7.97 -6.21
CA ILE A 362 -1.39 7.59 -4.79
C ILE A 362 -1.18 8.83 -3.92
N ASP A 363 -0.31 9.73 -4.34
CA ASP A 363 -0.12 11.00 -3.67
C ASP A 363 -1.41 11.86 -3.72
N MET A 364 -2.04 11.98 -4.89
CA MET A 364 -3.33 12.67 -5.04
C MET A 364 -4.41 12.04 -4.15
N LEU A 365 -4.44 10.72 -3.98
CA LEU A 365 -5.38 10.02 -3.11
C LEU A 365 -5.15 10.38 -1.63
N SER A 366 -3.89 10.48 -1.19
CA SER A 366 -3.53 10.86 0.18
C SER A 366 -3.97 12.30 0.50
N HIS A 367 -3.78 13.22 -0.43
CA HIS A 367 -4.22 14.61 -0.32
C HIS A 367 -5.75 14.74 -0.36
N ALA A 368 -6.40 14.12 -1.35
CA ALA A 368 -7.86 14.14 -1.49
C ALA A 368 -8.56 13.53 -0.25
N ARG A 369 -7.99 12.49 0.37
CA ARG A 369 -8.49 11.95 1.65
C ARG A 369 -8.43 12.97 2.78
N THR A 370 -7.46 13.86 2.79
CA THR A 370 -7.38 14.93 3.79
C THR A 370 -8.46 16.00 3.58
N GLU A 371 -8.81 16.30 2.33
CA GLU A 371 -9.69 17.40 1.94
C GLU A 371 -11.16 16.99 1.79
N MET A 372 -11.43 15.73 1.36
CA MET A 372 -12.77 15.25 1.04
C MET A 372 -13.30 14.27 2.09
N GLU A 373 -14.41 14.60 2.74
CA GLU A 373 -15.01 13.80 3.82
C GLU A 373 -15.42 12.40 3.36
N VAL A 374 -15.96 12.27 2.16
CA VAL A 374 -16.30 10.96 1.55
C VAL A 374 -15.08 10.04 1.43
N LEU A 375 -13.91 10.58 1.07
CA LEU A 375 -12.69 9.78 0.99
C LEU A 375 -12.11 9.46 2.37
N LYS A 376 -12.35 10.28 3.39
CA LYS A 376 -12.02 9.96 4.79
C LYS A 376 -12.80 8.73 5.27
N GLU A 377 -14.07 8.62 4.91
CA GLU A 377 -14.91 7.47 5.25
C GLU A 377 -14.49 6.21 4.48
N LEU A 378 -14.29 6.32 3.16
CA LEU A 378 -13.89 5.20 2.30
C LEU A 378 -12.50 4.63 2.62
N ALA A 379 -11.58 5.46 3.07
CA ALA A 379 -10.22 5.09 3.47
C ALA A 379 -9.99 5.39 4.96
N SER A 380 -10.89 4.93 5.82
CA SER A 380 -10.91 5.24 7.25
C SER A 380 -9.71 4.70 8.01
N ASP A 381 -9.11 3.61 7.54
CA ASP A 381 -7.94 2.95 8.14
C ASP A 381 -6.92 2.51 7.08
N GLU A 382 -5.84 1.88 7.51
CA GLU A 382 -4.75 1.39 6.65
C GLU A 382 -5.23 0.31 5.68
N LYS A 383 -6.10 -0.60 6.12
CA LYS A 383 -6.66 -1.67 5.29
C LYS A 383 -7.54 -1.12 4.18
N ALA A 384 -8.41 -0.19 4.50
CA ALA A 384 -9.29 0.48 3.54
C ALA A 384 -8.47 1.28 2.52
N TYR A 385 -7.41 1.98 2.97
CA TYR A 385 -6.50 2.72 2.08
C TYR A 385 -5.76 1.81 1.10
N ARG A 386 -5.27 0.65 1.56
CA ARG A 386 -4.70 -0.38 0.69
C ARG A 386 -5.70 -0.92 -0.33
N SER A 387 -6.91 -1.27 0.11
CA SER A 387 -7.97 -1.79 -0.76
C SER A 387 -8.33 -0.80 -1.87
N LEU A 388 -8.41 0.48 -1.53
CA LEU A 388 -8.66 1.55 -2.50
C LEU A 388 -7.52 1.68 -3.52
N THR A 389 -6.26 1.57 -3.07
CA THR A 389 -5.08 1.55 -3.95
C THR A 389 -5.13 0.38 -4.93
N LYS A 390 -5.47 -0.84 -4.48
CA LYS A 390 -5.60 -2.02 -5.34
C LYS A 390 -6.71 -1.85 -6.37
N SER A 391 -7.90 -1.43 -5.93
CA SER A 391 -9.05 -1.22 -6.82
C SER A 391 -8.73 -0.19 -7.90
N TRP A 392 -8.12 0.94 -7.51
CA TRP A 392 -7.68 1.94 -8.47
C TRP A 392 -6.67 1.36 -9.46
N PHE A 393 -5.64 0.65 -8.98
CA PHE A 393 -4.59 0.11 -9.83
C PHE A 393 -5.17 -0.78 -10.93
N MET A 394 -6.06 -1.71 -10.57
CA MET A 394 -6.69 -2.66 -11.51
C MET A 394 -7.53 -1.97 -12.60
N HIS A 395 -8.06 -0.78 -12.34
CA HIS A 395 -8.88 -0.02 -13.30
C HIS A 395 -8.13 1.18 -13.90
N SER A 396 -6.83 1.30 -13.62
CA SER A 396 -6.04 2.45 -14.05
C SER A 396 -5.54 2.34 -15.49
N PRO A 397 -5.34 3.48 -16.16
CA PRO A 397 -4.61 3.52 -17.42
C PRO A 397 -3.21 2.92 -17.34
N LEU A 398 -2.57 2.97 -16.16
CA LEU A 398 -1.27 2.34 -15.96
C LEU A 398 -1.37 0.82 -16.13
N TRP A 399 -2.34 0.17 -15.49
CA TRP A 399 -2.54 -1.28 -15.65
C TRP A 399 -2.83 -1.66 -17.09
N ALA A 400 -3.71 -0.92 -17.77
CA ALA A 400 -3.99 -1.12 -19.19
C ALA A 400 -2.73 -0.96 -20.07
N THR A 401 -1.83 -0.03 -19.72
CA THR A 401 -0.54 0.14 -20.40
C THR A 401 0.36 -1.07 -20.15
N LEU A 402 0.49 -1.51 -18.89
CA LEU A 402 1.29 -2.69 -18.53
C LEU A 402 0.82 -3.96 -19.24
N GLN A 403 -0.50 -4.17 -19.36
CA GLN A 403 -1.07 -5.27 -20.14
C GLN A 403 -0.66 -5.24 -21.62
N LYS A 404 -0.62 -4.05 -22.23
CA LYS A 404 -0.19 -3.91 -23.63
C LYS A 404 1.30 -4.19 -23.81
N ILE A 405 2.16 -3.63 -22.96
CA ILE A 405 3.61 -3.79 -23.11
C ILE A 405 4.10 -5.18 -22.70
N SER A 406 3.39 -5.90 -21.82
CA SER A 406 3.75 -7.25 -21.38
C SER A 406 3.67 -8.32 -22.49
N GLN A 407 3.00 -8.00 -23.61
CA GLN A 407 2.93 -8.88 -24.78
C GLN A 407 4.24 -8.96 -25.57
N GLN A 408 5.24 -8.19 -25.18
CA GLN A 408 6.58 -8.19 -25.76
C GLN A 408 7.62 -8.34 -24.66
N LYS A 409 8.84 -8.72 -25.06
CA LYS A 409 9.96 -8.79 -24.10
C LYS A 409 10.33 -7.40 -23.62
N VAL A 410 9.95 -7.08 -22.40
CA VAL A 410 10.22 -5.80 -21.75
C VAL A 410 10.71 -6.00 -20.33
N GLN A 411 11.66 -5.18 -19.91
CA GLN A 411 12.07 -5.06 -18.52
C GLN A 411 11.29 -3.93 -17.86
N LEU A 412 10.73 -4.19 -16.69
CA LEU A 412 9.95 -3.22 -15.94
C LEU A 412 10.62 -2.94 -14.60
N PHE A 413 10.76 -1.68 -14.27
CA PHE A 413 11.15 -1.22 -12.93
C PHE A 413 9.97 -0.47 -12.31
N ILE A 414 9.65 -0.78 -11.05
CA ILE A 414 8.65 -0.03 -10.27
C ILE A 414 9.36 0.51 -9.05
N ALA A 415 9.23 1.81 -8.82
CA ALA A 415 9.84 2.49 -7.68
C ALA A 415 8.94 3.63 -7.19
N THR A 416 9.33 4.23 -6.09
CA THR A 416 8.72 5.44 -5.53
C THR A 416 9.81 6.42 -5.08
N ASP A 417 9.45 7.67 -4.95
CA ASP A 417 10.31 8.73 -4.42
C ASP A 417 10.25 8.82 -2.88
N HIS A 418 9.09 8.56 -2.29
CA HIS A 418 8.85 8.48 -0.84
C HIS A 418 7.55 7.71 -0.58
N GLY A 419 7.27 7.43 0.70
CA GLY A 419 5.96 6.97 1.13
C GLY A 419 5.28 7.97 2.06
N THR A 420 4.31 7.51 2.84
CA THR A 420 3.47 8.34 3.71
C THR A 420 3.13 7.60 5.00
N ILE A 421 2.98 8.34 6.10
CA ILE A 421 2.56 7.81 7.39
C ILE A 421 1.23 8.39 7.84
N ARG A 422 0.42 7.60 8.54
CA ARG A 422 -0.80 8.07 9.19
C ARG A 422 -0.46 8.80 10.48
N VAL A 423 -0.59 10.14 10.48
CA VAL A 423 -0.23 11.00 11.62
C VAL A 423 -1.28 10.96 12.72
N LYS A 424 -0.82 11.02 13.99
CA LYS A 424 -1.71 10.93 15.17
C LYS A 424 -1.45 12.02 16.21
N ASP A 425 -0.18 12.36 16.44
CA ASP A 425 0.25 13.15 17.55
C ASP A 425 0.73 14.54 17.10
N PRO A 426 0.01 15.62 17.46
CA PRO A 426 0.40 16.96 17.05
C PRO A 426 1.57 17.47 17.89
N SER A 427 2.55 18.08 17.23
CA SER A 427 3.65 18.82 17.85
C SER A 427 3.55 20.30 17.49
N LYS A 428 3.61 21.16 18.50
CA LYS A 428 3.46 22.61 18.32
C LYS A 428 4.74 23.23 17.82
N VAL A 429 4.64 24.01 16.73
CA VAL A 429 5.75 24.79 16.18
C VAL A 429 5.36 26.27 16.12
N ILE A 430 6.25 27.13 16.62
CA ILE A 430 6.14 28.57 16.45
C ILE A 430 7.21 28.97 15.43
N ALA A 431 6.82 29.68 14.39
CA ALA A 431 7.69 30.04 13.29
C ALA A 431 7.23 31.34 12.62
N ASP A 432 8.12 31.91 11.82
CA ASP A 432 7.84 33.09 11.01
C ASP A 432 6.87 32.76 9.84
N ARG A 433 6.24 33.79 9.26
CA ARG A 433 5.25 33.65 8.16
C ARG A 433 5.83 33.02 6.88
N GLU A 434 7.12 33.11 6.68
CA GLU A 434 7.83 32.56 5.52
C GLU A 434 8.15 31.06 5.64
N THR A 435 7.75 30.43 6.76
CA THR A 435 8.00 29.01 7.00
C THR A 435 7.06 28.12 6.19
N THR A 436 7.53 26.97 5.74
CA THR A 436 6.76 26.01 4.94
C THR A 436 5.46 25.58 5.62
N SER A 437 4.42 25.32 4.83
CA SER A 437 3.13 24.84 5.32
C SER A 437 3.10 23.33 5.59
N ASN A 438 4.07 22.55 5.07
CA ASN A 438 4.08 21.10 5.21
C ASN A 438 3.96 20.66 6.67
N LEU A 439 3.27 19.55 6.94
CA LEU A 439 2.97 19.06 8.29
C LEU A 439 4.08 18.19 8.89
N ARG A 440 5.00 17.68 8.07
CA ARG A 440 6.03 16.74 8.52
C ARG A 440 7.43 17.34 8.56
N TYR A 441 7.66 18.47 7.89
CA TYR A 441 8.90 19.23 8.01
C TYR A 441 8.65 20.72 7.99
N LYS A 442 9.61 21.49 8.50
CA LYS A 442 9.62 22.94 8.42
C LYS A 442 11.00 23.44 8.03
N VAL A 443 11.03 24.47 7.19
CA VAL A 443 12.23 25.23 6.84
C VAL A 443 12.01 26.68 7.20
N GLY A 444 12.86 27.24 8.01
CA GLY A 444 12.70 28.63 8.42
C GLY A 444 13.78 29.11 9.39
N LYS A 445 13.61 30.38 9.79
CA LYS A 445 14.41 31.04 10.84
C LYS A 445 13.63 30.97 12.15
N ASN A 446 14.32 31.04 13.29
CA ASN A 446 13.73 31.20 14.62
C ASN A 446 12.62 30.19 14.94
N LEU A 447 12.78 28.94 14.51
CA LEU A 447 11.83 27.87 14.80
C LEU A 447 11.88 27.54 16.30
N ASN A 448 10.70 27.51 16.96
CA ASN A 448 10.55 27.06 18.35
C ASN A 448 9.63 25.82 18.39
N TYR A 449 10.11 24.73 18.97
CA TYR A 449 9.50 23.39 18.91
C TYR A 449 9.95 22.51 20.08
N GLU A 450 9.24 21.40 20.29
CA GLU A 450 9.60 20.34 21.24
C GLU A 450 10.70 19.44 20.65
N LYS A 451 11.92 19.50 21.20
CA LYS A 451 13.09 18.75 20.66
C LYS A 451 12.91 17.24 20.63
N LYS A 452 12.10 16.69 21.54
CA LYS A 452 11.86 15.24 21.61
C LYS A 452 11.12 14.67 20.37
N ASP A 453 10.35 15.51 19.66
CA ASP A 453 9.45 15.10 18.56
C ASP A 453 10.11 15.26 17.18
N ILE A 454 11.37 15.69 17.10
CA ILE A 454 11.98 16.15 15.85
C ILE A 454 13.44 15.68 15.66
N LEU A 455 13.87 15.70 14.38
CA LEU A 455 15.27 15.86 13.99
C LEU A 455 15.51 17.30 13.55
N GLU A 456 16.51 17.97 14.11
CA GLU A 456 16.94 19.31 13.72
C GLU A 456 18.22 19.26 12.88
N ILE A 457 18.23 19.93 11.73
CA ILE A 457 19.39 20.12 10.87
C ILE A 457 19.68 21.63 10.77
N LYS A 458 20.68 22.09 11.54
CA LYS A 458 21.10 23.50 11.58
C LYS A 458 21.96 23.93 10.40
N ASP A 459 22.69 22.99 9.82
CA ASP A 459 23.50 23.21 8.64
C ASP A 459 23.03 22.30 7.50
N PRO A 460 22.05 22.76 6.70
CA PRO A 460 21.45 21.96 5.63
C PRO A 460 22.47 21.46 4.61
N ASN A 461 23.52 22.22 4.31
CA ASN A 461 24.54 21.86 3.32
C ASN A 461 25.28 20.56 3.70
N LYS A 462 25.41 20.25 4.99
CA LYS A 462 26.07 19.02 5.46
C LYS A 462 25.32 17.75 5.07
N VAL A 463 24.04 17.88 4.76
CA VAL A 463 23.19 16.78 4.32
C VAL A 463 22.66 16.99 2.89
N GLY A 464 23.32 17.85 2.11
CA GLY A 464 22.99 18.10 0.71
C GLY A 464 21.65 18.82 0.49
N LEU A 465 21.15 19.55 1.49
CA LEU A 465 19.94 20.35 1.37
C LEU A 465 20.26 21.82 1.05
N PRO A 466 19.42 22.51 0.27
CA PRO A 466 19.55 23.94 0.00
C PRO A 466 19.50 24.77 1.28
N ARG A 467 20.12 25.92 1.25
CA ARG A 467 20.08 26.87 2.35
C ARG A 467 19.48 28.20 1.90
N PRO A 468 18.14 28.33 1.88
CA PRO A 468 17.49 29.53 1.36
C PRO A 468 17.95 30.83 2.03
N ASN A 469 18.35 30.75 3.30
CA ASN A 469 18.94 31.86 4.08
C ASN A 469 20.04 31.34 4.99
N LEU A 470 21.01 32.18 5.33
CA LEU A 470 22.15 31.84 6.21
C LEU A 470 21.72 31.26 7.57
N SER A 471 20.56 31.62 8.08
CA SER A 471 20.03 31.17 9.36
C SER A 471 18.91 30.11 9.21
N SER A 472 18.70 29.59 8.02
CA SER A 472 17.65 28.54 7.79
C SER A 472 18.05 27.24 8.47
N THR A 473 17.09 26.69 9.21
CA THR A 473 17.15 25.38 9.85
C THR A 473 16.03 24.52 9.31
N PHE A 474 16.30 23.23 9.10
CA PHE A 474 15.28 22.23 8.82
C PHE A 474 14.93 21.49 10.09
N ILE A 475 13.65 21.25 10.31
CA ILE A 475 13.15 20.32 11.32
C ILE A 475 12.24 19.29 10.67
N PHE A 476 12.38 18.03 11.07
CA PHE A 476 11.62 16.89 10.55
C PHE A 476 10.88 16.22 11.70
N ALA A 477 9.58 16.02 11.54
CA ALA A 477 8.79 15.25 12.50
C ALA A 477 9.18 13.77 12.45
N LYS A 478 9.28 13.13 13.61
CA LYS A 478 9.53 11.71 13.75
C LYS A 478 8.24 10.93 13.82
N GLU A 479 8.34 9.62 13.61
CA GLU A 479 7.23 8.71 13.91
C GLU A 479 5.91 9.22 13.30
N ASN A 480 4.83 9.24 14.07
CA ASN A 480 3.52 9.72 13.66
C ASN A 480 3.22 11.18 14.06
N TYR A 481 4.25 11.95 14.49
CA TYR A 481 4.08 13.36 14.81
C TYR A 481 3.80 14.22 13.58
N TYR A 482 3.09 15.34 13.78
CA TYR A 482 2.88 16.36 12.75
C TYR A 482 2.88 17.76 13.36
N PHE A 483 3.30 18.74 12.59
CA PHE A 483 3.52 20.11 13.06
C PHE A 483 2.26 20.97 12.90
N LEU A 484 1.89 21.65 13.98
CA LEU A 484 0.82 22.64 13.96
C LEU A 484 1.29 23.98 14.51
N TYR A 485 0.81 25.05 13.88
CA TYR A 485 0.95 26.38 14.42
C TYR A 485 -0.04 26.67 15.55
N PRO A 486 0.25 27.63 16.46
CA PRO A 486 -0.63 27.95 17.58
C PRO A 486 -2.03 28.44 17.19
N ASN A 487 -2.14 29.06 16.01
CA ASN A 487 -3.41 29.61 15.53
C ASN A 487 -4.39 28.49 15.16
N ASN A 488 -5.61 28.54 15.75
CA ASN A 488 -6.65 27.52 15.55
C ASN A 488 -6.17 26.08 15.83
N TYR A 489 -5.27 25.92 16.80
CA TYR A 489 -4.59 24.65 17.09
C TYR A 489 -5.56 23.47 17.22
N ASN A 490 -6.59 23.59 18.06
CA ASN A 490 -7.56 22.49 18.29
C ASN A 490 -8.35 22.11 17.03
N TYR A 491 -8.66 23.09 16.18
CA TYR A 491 -9.32 22.84 14.90
C TYR A 491 -8.42 22.00 13.98
N PHE A 492 -7.18 22.44 13.76
CA PHE A 492 -6.24 21.75 12.88
C PHE A 492 -5.77 20.41 13.46
N GLN A 493 -5.71 20.28 14.79
CA GLN A 493 -5.45 19.00 15.42
C GLN A 493 -6.49 17.96 15.03
N ASN A 494 -7.77 18.27 15.12
CA ASN A 494 -8.85 17.37 14.72
C ASN A 494 -8.90 17.15 13.20
N TYR A 495 -8.62 18.18 12.43
CA TYR A 495 -8.66 18.13 10.97
C TYR A 495 -7.59 17.20 10.38
N TYR A 496 -6.34 17.27 10.88
CA TYR A 496 -5.21 16.50 10.35
C TYR A 496 -4.99 15.15 11.07
N LYS A 497 -5.55 14.95 12.23
CA LYS A 497 -5.43 13.67 12.94
C LYS A 497 -5.93 12.52 12.09
N ASN A 498 -5.14 11.44 12.03
CA ASN A 498 -5.40 10.25 11.23
C ASN A 498 -5.37 10.48 9.70
N THR A 499 -4.82 11.59 9.21
CA THR A 499 -4.54 11.78 7.78
C THR A 499 -3.19 11.15 7.40
N PHE A 500 -2.99 10.89 6.11
CA PHE A 500 -1.71 10.42 5.59
C PHE A 500 -0.86 11.63 5.20
N GLN A 501 0.35 11.71 5.75
CA GLN A 501 1.26 12.83 5.55
C GLN A 501 2.68 12.31 5.28
N HIS A 502 3.50 13.13 4.63
CA HIS A 502 4.87 12.81 4.28
C HIS A 502 5.80 14.04 4.42
N GLY A 503 7.10 13.81 4.51
CA GLY A 503 8.11 14.84 4.67
C GLY A 503 9.01 14.64 5.89
N GLY A 504 8.72 13.67 6.76
CA GLY A 504 9.43 13.40 8.01
C GLY A 504 10.14 12.05 8.04
N ILE A 505 10.31 11.51 9.24
CA ILE A 505 11.04 10.28 9.53
C ILE A 505 10.11 9.20 10.02
N SER A 506 9.89 8.21 9.20
CA SER A 506 9.27 6.93 9.53
C SER A 506 9.73 5.85 8.56
N MET A 507 9.56 4.58 8.91
CA MET A 507 9.86 3.48 7.98
C MET A 507 8.99 3.58 6.71
N GLU A 508 7.73 3.95 6.87
CA GLU A 508 6.76 4.09 5.79
C GLU A 508 7.11 5.20 4.80
N GLU A 509 7.71 6.31 5.27
CA GLU A 509 8.12 7.43 4.42
C GLU A 509 9.48 7.19 3.75
N MET A 510 10.43 6.55 4.46
CA MET A 510 11.83 6.49 4.04
C MET A 510 12.21 5.19 3.35
N ILE A 511 11.65 4.02 3.73
CA ILE A 511 12.01 2.72 3.16
C ILE A 511 11.15 2.45 1.93
N CYS A 512 11.67 2.81 0.77
CA CYS A 512 10.97 2.83 -0.51
C CYS A 512 11.24 1.56 -1.32
N PRO A 513 10.22 0.82 -1.76
CA PRO A 513 10.41 -0.37 -2.60
C PRO A 513 10.97 -0.01 -3.98
N VAL A 514 11.85 -0.87 -4.49
CA VAL A 514 12.40 -0.84 -5.84
C VAL A 514 12.33 -2.25 -6.41
N ILE A 515 11.50 -2.43 -7.43
CA ILE A 515 11.16 -3.75 -7.97
C ILE A 515 11.63 -3.83 -9.41
N ARG A 516 12.34 -4.90 -9.74
CA ARG A 516 12.74 -5.23 -11.11
C ARG A 516 11.98 -6.47 -11.56
N LEU A 517 11.34 -6.36 -12.72
CA LEU A 517 10.49 -7.40 -13.29
C LEU A 517 10.83 -7.61 -14.77
N GLU A 518 10.48 -8.79 -15.29
CA GLU A 518 10.51 -9.10 -16.71
C GLU A 518 9.14 -9.60 -17.17
N SER A 519 8.70 -9.20 -18.36
CA SER A 519 7.47 -9.72 -18.95
C SER A 519 7.55 -11.22 -19.16
N LYS A 520 6.43 -11.92 -18.97
CA LYS A 520 6.36 -13.38 -19.19
C LYS A 520 6.29 -13.75 -20.67
N GLY A 521 6.00 -12.80 -21.55
CA GLY A 521 5.89 -13.00 -23.01
C GLY A 521 4.47 -13.10 -23.47
#